data_834cd2881b088b10ab2c3dcc81f2e28b
#
_entry.id   834cd2881b088b10ab2c3dcc81f2e28b
#
_cell.length_a   1.000
_cell.length_b   1.000
_cell.length_c   1.000
_cell.angle_alpha   90.00
_cell.angle_beta   90.00
_cell.angle_gamma   90.00
#
_symmetry.space_group_name_H-M   'P 1'
#
loop_
_entity.id
_entity.type
_entity.pdbx_description
1 polymer ?
#
loop_
_entity_poly.entity_id
_entity_poly.type
_entity_poly.pdbx_seq_one_letter_code
_entity_poly.pdbx_strand_id
1 'polypeptide(L)'
;MTAPLQSRWSSSLMNNYGTPPIALVRGEGAVVHDADDNTYLDLLGGIAVNALGHANSEIIDAVSAQLGTLGHVSNLYISEPVVQLAERLLAAFGHPGRAFFCNSGTEANEAAFKLARRTGRPQIIAAEGGFHGRTMGALAMTGQPAKRAPFEPMPAGVDFVPYDDVAALEAAVSEQTAAVILEPIQGEYGVVVPGPDYLAAARRITQEHGALLILDEIQTGIARTGSMFAFESFGVVPDVITLAKGLGGGLPIGAVLATGPAAELFTPGQHGTTFGGNPVSAAAALAVLKYIDDHALVDHVASVGKTLTAGIEGLEHPAVSHVRGTGLLLGVVLTAPISAKVERSARDHGFLINAPAPGVLRLAPPLILTEEQAGEFVAALPSILDDATAAS
;
A
#
# COMPACT_ATOMS: atom_id res chain seq x y z
N MET A 1 11.14 30.22 -24.65
CA MET A 1 11.24 28.79 -24.30
C MET A 1 10.92 28.68 -22.82
N THR A 2 9.97 27.81 -22.45
CA THR A 2 9.70 27.51 -21.05
C THR A 2 10.88 26.72 -20.46
N ALA A 3 11.23 27.00 -19.19
CA ALA A 3 12.29 26.26 -18.50
C ALA A 3 11.96 24.75 -18.44
N PRO A 4 12.97 23.85 -18.40
CA PRO A 4 12.74 22.42 -18.25
C PRO A 4 11.88 22.09 -17.03
N LEU A 5 11.08 21.01 -17.09
CA LEU A 5 10.14 20.64 -16.02
C LEU A 5 10.84 20.45 -14.67
N GLN A 6 12.05 19.86 -14.63
CA GLN A 6 12.84 19.71 -13.41
C GLN A 6 13.21 21.04 -12.76
N SER A 7 13.59 22.05 -13.58
CA SER A 7 13.89 23.39 -13.06
C SER A 7 12.65 24.08 -12.48
N ARG A 8 11.50 23.89 -13.13
CA ARG A 8 10.22 24.41 -12.63
C ARG A 8 9.77 23.69 -11.35
N TRP A 9 9.97 22.37 -11.27
CA TRP A 9 9.72 21.60 -10.07
C TRP A 9 10.53 22.13 -8.88
N SER A 10 11.87 22.20 -9.03
CA SER A 10 12.76 22.62 -7.94
C SER A 10 12.55 24.06 -7.49
N SER A 11 12.02 24.92 -8.35
CA SER A 11 11.73 26.32 -8.00
C SER A 11 10.34 26.55 -7.41
N SER A 12 9.40 25.62 -7.58
CA SER A 12 7.98 25.83 -7.22
C SER A 12 7.48 24.92 -6.10
N LEU A 13 8.12 23.77 -5.86
CA LEU A 13 7.68 22.80 -4.86
C LEU A 13 8.64 22.73 -3.67
N MET A 14 8.11 22.42 -2.49
CA MET A 14 8.93 22.17 -1.31
C MET A 14 9.85 20.98 -1.55
N ASN A 15 11.11 21.08 -1.13
CA ASN A 15 12.16 20.08 -1.41
C ASN A 15 12.10 18.86 -0.46
N ASN A 16 10.90 18.34 -0.20
CA ASN A 16 10.70 17.16 0.64
C ASN A 16 10.87 15.83 -0.11
N TYR A 17 10.79 15.84 -1.44
CA TYR A 17 11.01 14.67 -2.30
C TYR A 17 12.29 14.76 -3.15
N GLY A 18 12.99 15.92 -3.16
CA GLY A 18 14.02 16.19 -4.13
C GLY A 18 13.45 16.42 -5.54
N THR A 19 14.32 16.51 -6.54
CA THR A 19 13.91 16.67 -7.94
C THR A 19 13.81 15.28 -8.60
N PRO A 20 12.62 14.89 -9.11
CA PRO A 20 12.49 13.61 -9.82
C PRO A 20 13.39 13.53 -11.06
N PRO A 21 13.96 12.35 -11.36
CA PRO A 21 14.91 12.19 -12.48
C PRO A 21 14.25 12.28 -13.86
N ILE A 22 12.96 11.93 -13.97
CA ILE A 22 12.20 11.95 -15.24
C ILE A 22 10.87 12.69 -15.05
N ALA A 23 10.31 13.16 -16.15
CA ALA A 23 9.03 13.86 -16.18
C ALA A 23 8.02 13.05 -17.01
N LEU A 24 7.20 12.23 -16.35
CA LEU A 24 6.15 11.46 -17.01
C LEU A 24 5.03 12.38 -17.51
N VAL A 25 4.54 12.14 -18.73
CA VAL A 25 3.53 12.98 -19.40
C VAL A 25 2.30 12.23 -19.87
N ARG A 26 2.37 10.91 -20.07
CA ARG A 26 1.24 10.07 -20.46
C ARG A 26 1.49 8.62 -20.05
N GLY A 27 0.42 7.84 -20.01
CA GLY A 27 0.50 6.40 -19.73
C GLY A 27 -0.76 5.69 -20.19
N GLU A 28 -0.64 4.40 -20.49
CA GLU A 28 -1.72 3.49 -20.83
C GLU A 28 -1.41 2.10 -20.29
N GLY A 29 -2.33 1.49 -19.55
CA GLY A 29 -2.08 0.23 -18.89
C GLY A 29 -0.86 0.30 -17.95
N ALA A 30 0.10 -0.60 -18.10
CA ALA A 30 1.34 -0.61 -17.35
C ALA A 30 2.49 0.17 -18.02
N VAL A 31 2.23 0.87 -19.14
CA VAL A 31 3.25 1.61 -19.90
C VAL A 31 3.10 3.10 -19.67
N VAL A 32 4.24 3.79 -19.45
CA VAL A 32 4.29 5.24 -19.29
C VAL A 32 5.35 5.86 -20.20
N HIS A 33 5.19 7.14 -20.49
CA HIS A 33 6.11 7.90 -21.35
C HIS A 33 6.52 9.18 -20.66
N ASP A 34 7.80 9.54 -20.84
CA ASP A 34 8.32 10.80 -20.33
C ASP A 34 8.25 11.95 -21.36
N ALA A 35 8.71 13.13 -20.97
CA ALA A 35 8.70 14.32 -21.79
C ALA A 35 9.74 14.30 -22.94
N ASP A 36 10.66 13.34 -22.92
CA ASP A 36 11.69 13.12 -23.94
C ASP A 36 11.32 11.94 -24.87
N ASP A 37 10.03 11.49 -24.84
CA ASP A 37 9.46 10.38 -25.62
C ASP A 37 10.04 8.98 -25.30
N ASN A 38 10.74 8.84 -24.16
CA ASN A 38 11.15 7.51 -23.72
C ASN A 38 9.93 6.75 -23.16
N THR A 39 9.94 5.44 -23.37
CA THR A 39 8.88 4.53 -22.94
C THR A 39 9.37 3.65 -21.81
N TYR A 40 8.52 3.44 -20.81
CA TYR A 40 8.85 2.63 -19.64
C TYR A 40 7.71 1.67 -19.31
N LEU A 41 8.06 0.44 -18.93
CA LEU A 41 7.14 -0.45 -18.22
C LEU A 41 7.13 -0.07 -16.73
N ASP A 42 5.97 0.32 -16.21
CA ASP A 42 5.80 0.75 -14.82
C ASP A 42 5.61 -0.45 -13.89
N LEU A 43 6.70 -0.91 -13.28
CA LEU A 43 6.68 -1.99 -12.30
C LEU A 43 6.58 -1.47 -10.85
N LEU A 44 6.21 -0.18 -10.66
CA LEU A 44 5.96 0.43 -9.36
C LEU A 44 4.50 0.85 -9.16
N GLY A 45 3.78 1.18 -10.23
CA GLY A 45 2.37 1.54 -10.20
C GLY A 45 2.05 2.73 -9.30
N GLY A 46 2.95 3.75 -9.25
CA GLY A 46 2.77 4.88 -8.33
C GLY A 46 2.85 4.47 -6.84
N ILE A 47 3.67 3.51 -6.50
CA ILE A 47 3.79 2.85 -5.18
C ILE A 47 2.53 2.03 -4.86
N ALA A 48 2.22 1.07 -5.74
CA ALA A 48 1.06 0.16 -5.65
C ALA A 48 -0.32 0.87 -5.66
N VAL A 49 -0.40 2.06 -6.28
CA VAL A 49 -1.63 2.87 -6.33
C VAL A 49 -2.43 2.62 -7.61
N ASN A 50 -1.77 2.60 -8.76
CA ASN A 50 -2.43 2.45 -10.06
C ASN A 50 -2.81 0.98 -10.29
N ALA A 51 -3.81 0.49 -9.54
CA ALA A 51 -4.22 -0.91 -9.59
C ALA A 51 -4.57 -1.38 -11.00
N LEU A 52 -5.32 -0.59 -11.77
CA LEU A 52 -5.73 -0.89 -13.14
C LEU A 52 -4.85 -0.19 -14.19
N GLY A 53 -3.64 0.24 -13.80
CA GLY A 53 -2.75 0.97 -14.68
C GLY A 53 -3.21 2.40 -14.97
N HIS A 54 -2.63 2.97 -16.02
CA HIS A 54 -2.92 4.33 -16.47
C HIS A 54 -4.03 4.32 -17.53
N ALA A 55 -4.81 5.42 -17.57
CA ALA A 55 -5.86 5.68 -18.55
C ALA A 55 -6.92 4.55 -18.69
N ASN A 56 -7.22 3.84 -17.61
CA ASN A 56 -8.24 2.80 -17.61
C ASN A 56 -9.64 3.41 -17.90
N SER A 57 -10.30 2.93 -18.95
CA SER A 57 -11.57 3.49 -19.44
C SER A 57 -12.70 3.34 -18.42
N GLU A 58 -12.78 2.22 -17.69
CA GLU A 58 -13.86 2.01 -16.70
C GLU A 58 -13.76 3.00 -15.54
N ILE A 59 -12.54 3.32 -15.07
CA ILE A 59 -12.34 4.37 -14.05
C ILE A 59 -12.70 5.74 -14.62
N ILE A 60 -12.24 6.06 -15.85
CA ILE A 60 -12.50 7.35 -16.50
C ILE A 60 -14.01 7.56 -16.67
N ASP A 61 -14.73 6.56 -17.16
CA ASP A 61 -16.16 6.63 -17.40
C ASP A 61 -16.94 6.79 -16.09
N ALA A 62 -16.62 6.00 -15.06
CA ALA A 62 -17.25 6.09 -13.74
C ALA A 62 -17.04 7.47 -13.09
N VAL A 63 -15.80 7.96 -13.12
CA VAL A 63 -15.42 9.28 -12.58
C VAL A 63 -16.13 10.40 -13.35
N SER A 64 -16.13 10.36 -14.67
CA SER A 64 -16.74 11.37 -15.52
C SER A 64 -18.26 11.42 -15.33
N ALA A 65 -18.92 10.27 -15.27
CA ALA A 65 -20.35 10.18 -15.02
C ALA A 65 -20.72 10.72 -13.64
N GLN A 66 -19.96 10.31 -12.60
CA GLN A 66 -20.22 10.77 -11.23
C GLN A 66 -19.95 12.26 -11.06
N LEU A 67 -18.85 12.77 -11.63
CA LEU A 67 -18.53 14.20 -11.59
C LEU A 67 -19.60 15.05 -12.31
N GLY A 68 -20.15 14.53 -13.40
CA GLY A 68 -21.26 15.15 -14.11
C GLY A 68 -22.61 15.11 -13.37
N THR A 69 -22.72 14.23 -12.37
CA THR A 69 -23.96 14.06 -11.58
C THR A 69 -23.87 14.79 -10.24
N LEU A 70 -22.86 14.50 -9.44
CA LEU A 70 -22.71 15.02 -8.08
C LEU A 70 -21.24 14.90 -7.64
N GLY A 71 -20.51 16.02 -7.63
CA GLY A 71 -19.07 16.02 -7.40
C GLY A 71 -18.69 15.90 -5.91
N HIS A 72 -19.33 16.68 -5.03
CA HIS A 72 -19.02 16.68 -3.59
C HIS A 72 -20.24 17.13 -2.76
N VAL A 73 -20.51 16.43 -1.66
CA VAL A 73 -21.62 16.75 -0.73
C VAL A 73 -21.24 16.71 0.74
N SER A 74 -20.01 16.30 1.07
CA SER A 74 -19.56 15.98 2.43
C SER A 74 -20.39 14.85 3.09
N ASN A 75 -20.07 14.51 4.34
CA ASN A 75 -20.86 13.54 5.12
C ASN A 75 -22.08 14.17 5.84
N LEU A 76 -22.49 15.35 5.42
CA LEU A 76 -23.75 15.98 5.87
C LEU A 76 -24.96 15.43 5.12
N TYR A 77 -24.74 14.83 3.95
CA TYR A 77 -25.78 14.26 3.09
C TYR A 77 -25.38 12.85 2.65
N ILE A 78 -26.37 12.02 2.41
CA ILE A 78 -26.18 10.67 1.87
C ILE A 78 -25.94 10.76 0.37
N SER A 79 -24.94 10.03 -0.14
CA SER A 79 -24.75 9.80 -1.56
C SER A 79 -24.63 8.32 -1.85
N GLU A 80 -25.30 7.87 -2.90
CA GLU A 80 -25.39 6.45 -3.29
C GLU A 80 -24.03 5.76 -3.45
N PRO A 81 -23.02 6.33 -4.19
CA PRO A 81 -21.75 5.66 -4.39
C PRO A 81 -21.01 5.34 -3.09
N VAL A 82 -21.16 6.18 -2.07
CA VAL A 82 -20.50 5.97 -0.77
C VAL A 82 -21.13 4.81 -0.02
N VAL A 83 -22.45 4.70 -0.03
CA VAL A 83 -23.18 3.59 0.61
C VAL A 83 -22.84 2.27 -0.10
N GLN A 84 -22.93 2.24 -1.44
CA GLN A 84 -22.58 1.08 -2.24
C GLN A 84 -21.12 0.62 -2.02
N LEU A 85 -20.18 1.56 -1.94
CA LEU A 85 -18.78 1.22 -1.67
C LEU A 85 -18.61 0.63 -0.28
N ALA A 86 -19.28 1.17 0.75
CA ALA A 86 -19.25 0.62 2.10
C ALA A 86 -19.79 -0.81 2.12
N GLU A 87 -20.95 -1.03 1.52
CA GLU A 87 -21.57 -2.36 1.41
C GLU A 87 -20.66 -3.35 0.66
N ARG A 88 -20.08 -2.92 -0.47
CA ARG A 88 -19.20 -3.77 -1.28
C ARG A 88 -17.92 -4.17 -0.53
N LEU A 89 -17.29 -3.22 0.18
CA LEU A 89 -16.08 -3.50 0.96
C LEU A 89 -16.39 -4.38 2.18
N LEU A 90 -17.49 -4.14 2.89
CA LEU A 90 -17.90 -4.97 4.02
C LEU A 90 -18.28 -6.39 3.56
N ALA A 91 -18.92 -6.54 2.41
CA ALA A 91 -19.20 -7.84 1.82
C ALA A 91 -17.91 -8.59 1.47
N ALA A 92 -16.89 -7.89 0.91
CA ALA A 92 -15.59 -8.47 0.65
C ALA A 92 -14.84 -8.83 1.95
N PHE A 93 -14.95 -7.99 2.99
CA PHE A 93 -14.38 -8.27 4.30
C PHE A 93 -15.00 -9.53 4.96
N GLY A 94 -16.24 -9.86 4.59
CA GLY A 94 -16.91 -11.10 5.01
C GLY A 94 -17.44 -11.09 6.43
N HIS A 95 -17.41 -9.94 7.11
CA HIS A 95 -17.87 -9.81 8.49
C HIS A 95 -18.79 -8.58 8.66
N PRO A 96 -19.85 -8.67 9.48
CA PRO A 96 -20.68 -7.53 9.82
C PRO A 96 -19.84 -6.43 10.47
N GLY A 97 -19.96 -5.21 9.97
CA GLY A 97 -19.13 -4.11 10.45
C GLY A 97 -19.59 -2.74 9.93
N ARG A 98 -18.68 -1.78 10.04
CA ARG A 98 -18.88 -0.42 9.55
C ARG A 98 -17.64 0.08 8.82
N ALA A 99 -17.86 0.96 7.84
CA ALA A 99 -16.81 1.63 7.09
C ALA A 99 -16.74 3.12 7.46
N PHE A 100 -15.52 3.66 7.53
CA PHE A 100 -15.23 5.08 7.54
C PHE A 100 -14.35 5.39 6.35
N PHE A 101 -14.68 6.44 5.57
CA PHE A 101 -13.89 6.86 4.42
C PHE A 101 -13.11 8.14 4.69
N CYS A 102 -11.91 8.21 4.15
CA CYS A 102 -11.00 9.35 4.15
C CYS A 102 -10.31 9.48 2.78
N ASN A 103 -9.19 10.21 2.68
CA ASN A 103 -8.59 10.53 1.38
C ASN A 103 -7.23 9.87 1.14
N SER A 104 -6.68 9.20 2.13
CA SER A 104 -5.34 8.62 2.07
C SER A 104 -5.16 7.51 3.10
N GLY A 105 -4.10 6.70 2.92
CA GLY A 105 -3.74 5.68 3.90
C GLY A 105 -3.30 6.26 5.25
N THR A 106 -2.60 7.39 5.23
CA THR A 106 -2.21 8.05 6.48
C THR A 106 -3.42 8.55 7.28
N GLU A 107 -4.48 9.06 6.61
CA GLU A 107 -5.74 9.41 7.27
C GLU A 107 -6.51 8.19 7.76
N ALA A 108 -6.47 7.07 7.04
CA ALA A 108 -7.06 5.81 7.50
C ALA A 108 -6.37 5.32 8.78
N ASN A 109 -5.05 5.35 8.82
CA ASN A 109 -4.29 5.00 10.02
C ASN A 109 -4.43 6.03 11.15
N GLU A 110 -4.64 7.31 10.85
CA GLU A 110 -4.99 8.33 11.85
C GLU A 110 -6.35 8.04 12.50
N ALA A 111 -7.32 7.61 11.69
CA ALA A 111 -8.62 7.15 12.19
C ALA A 111 -8.47 5.88 13.04
N ALA A 112 -7.67 4.90 12.60
CA ALA A 112 -7.38 3.69 13.36
C ALA A 112 -6.68 3.98 14.69
N PHE A 113 -5.70 4.92 14.71
CA PHE A 113 -5.07 5.43 15.93
C PHE A 113 -6.10 5.99 16.91
N LYS A 114 -6.99 6.87 16.43
CA LYS A 114 -8.04 7.46 17.25
C LYS A 114 -9.08 6.43 17.70
N LEU A 115 -9.41 5.46 16.84
CA LEU A 115 -10.32 4.36 17.17
C LEU A 115 -9.74 3.50 18.31
N ALA A 116 -8.45 3.15 18.25
CA ALA A 116 -7.76 2.46 19.33
C ALA A 116 -7.86 3.22 20.66
N ARG A 117 -7.68 4.55 20.65
CA ARG A 117 -7.85 5.40 21.86
C ARG A 117 -9.27 5.38 22.44
N ARG A 118 -10.28 5.06 21.62
CA ARG A 118 -11.67 4.92 22.09
C ARG A 118 -11.92 3.71 22.96
N THR A 119 -11.00 2.73 22.99
CA THR A 119 -11.06 1.62 23.94
C THR A 119 -10.86 2.06 25.39
N GLY A 120 -10.35 3.28 25.62
CA GLY A 120 -10.00 3.80 26.94
C GLY A 120 -8.61 3.36 27.42
N ARG A 121 -7.88 2.57 26.64
CA ARG A 121 -6.53 2.07 26.96
C ARG A 121 -5.47 2.97 26.31
N PRO A 122 -4.31 3.19 26.95
CA PRO A 122 -3.33 4.18 26.50
C PRO A 122 -2.33 3.65 25.46
N GLN A 123 -2.06 2.32 25.41
CA GLN A 123 -0.94 1.76 24.68
C GLN A 123 -1.36 1.21 23.31
N ILE A 124 -0.57 1.49 22.29
CA ILE A 124 -0.63 0.86 20.98
C ILE A 124 0.72 0.20 20.73
N ILE A 125 0.73 -1.05 20.29
CA ILE A 125 1.94 -1.75 19.87
C ILE A 125 2.01 -1.71 18.35
N ALA A 126 3.16 -1.31 17.81
CA ALA A 126 3.48 -1.35 16.37
C ALA A 126 4.77 -2.14 16.14
N ALA A 127 5.04 -2.51 14.90
CA ALA A 127 6.26 -3.25 14.57
C ALA A 127 7.39 -2.33 14.08
N GLU A 128 8.63 -2.67 14.43
CA GLU A 128 9.82 -2.08 13.83
C GLU A 128 9.81 -2.29 12.31
N GLY A 129 10.32 -1.30 11.56
CA GLY A 129 10.26 -1.30 10.10
C GLY A 129 8.90 -0.94 9.51
N GLY A 130 7.80 -1.03 10.28
CA GLY A 130 6.45 -0.70 9.82
C GLY A 130 6.32 0.75 9.32
N PHE A 131 5.45 0.96 8.33
CA PHE A 131 5.16 2.28 7.78
C PHE A 131 3.64 2.51 7.71
N HIS A 132 3.14 3.41 8.54
CA HIS A 132 1.69 3.68 8.64
C HIS A 132 1.29 5.07 8.16
N GLY A 133 2.25 5.94 7.82
CA GLY A 133 1.96 7.25 7.24
C GLY A 133 2.82 8.41 7.76
N ARG A 134 2.48 9.63 7.34
CA ARG A 134 3.23 10.86 7.61
C ARG A 134 2.47 11.88 8.46
N THR A 135 1.19 11.71 8.75
CA THR A 135 0.47 12.50 9.74
C THR A 135 0.91 12.11 11.16
N MET A 136 0.76 12.97 12.14
CA MET A 136 1.41 12.80 13.45
C MET A 136 1.02 11.51 14.18
N GLY A 137 -0.23 11.07 14.17
CA GLY A 137 -0.64 9.82 14.79
C GLY A 137 -0.18 8.60 14.00
N ALA A 138 -0.30 8.61 12.66
CA ALA A 138 0.20 7.56 11.80
C ALA A 138 1.74 7.47 11.83
N LEU A 139 2.43 8.63 11.90
CA LEU A 139 3.88 8.69 12.03
C LEU A 139 4.34 8.15 13.40
N ALA A 140 3.58 8.41 14.46
CA ALA A 140 3.87 7.85 15.79
C ALA A 140 3.88 6.31 15.77
N MET A 141 3.02 5.68 14.95
CA MET A 141 2.99 4.22 14.78
C MET A 141 4.01 3.68 13.77
N THR A 142 4.68 4.56 13.01
CA THR A 142 5.66 4.16 11.99
C THR A 142 6.98 3.72 12.65
N GLY A 143 7.33 2.43 12.52
CA GLY A 143 8.49 1.78 13.15
C GLY A 143 9.85 2.12 12.53
N GLN A 144 10.00 3.31 11.94
CA GLN A 144 11.22 3.78 11.26
C GLN A 144 11.75 5.06 11.93
N PRO A 145 12.70 4.95 12.87
CA PRO A 145 13.17 6.08 13.71
C PRO A 145 13.61 7.31 12.90
N ALA A 146 14.30 7.11 11.79
CA ALA A 146 14.77 8.22 10.95
C ALA A 146 13.64 9.08 10.36
N LYS A 147 12.44 8.51 10.22
CA LYS A 147 11.26 9.24 9.74
C LYS A 147 10.56 10.02 10.85
N ARG A 148 10.66 9.55 12.12
CA ARG A 148 10.05 10.19 13.30
C ARG A 148 10.91 11.28 13.90
N ALA A 149 12.22 11.04 14.03
CA ALA A 149 13.15 11.90 14.76
C ALA A 149 13.07 13.40 14.43
N PRO A 150 12.86 13.82 13.17
CA PRO A 150 12.73 15.26 12.85
C PRO A 150 11.47 15.92 13.42
N PHE A 151 10.47 15.14 13.88
CA PHE A 151 9.15 15.62 14.28
C PHE A 151 8.82 15.31 15.75
N GLU A 152 9.80 14.85 16.53
CA GLU A 152 9.61 14.61 17.97
C GLU A 152 9.24 15.91 18.73
N PRO A 153 8.38 15.88 19.77
CA PRO A 153 7.81 14.65 20.37
C PRO A 153 6.60 14.11 19.61
N MET A 154 6.54 12.78 19.46
CA MET A 154 5.38 12.09 18.89
C MET A 154 4.19 12.01 19.88
N PRO A 155 2.96 11.81 19.39
CA PRO A 155 1.85 11.36 20.21
C PRO A 155 2.24 10.16 21.08
N ALA A 156 2.10 10.30 22.41
CA ALA A 156 2.55 9.30 23.37
C ALA A 156 1.76 7.98 23.34
N GLY A 157 2.34 6.93 23.90
CA GLY A 157 1.71 5.62 24.10
C GLY A 157 1.78 4.70 22.90
N VAL A 158 2.81 4.83 22.07
CA VAL A 158 3.15 3.85 21.03
C VAL A 158 4.48 3.23 21.38
N ASP A 159 4.49 1.90 21.47
CA ASP A 159 5.68 1.09 21.70
C ASP A 159 5.92 0.19 20.49
N PHE A 160 7.19 -0.22 20.30
CA PHE A 160 7.61 -1.01 19.16
C PHE A 160 8.18 -2.36 19.57
N VAL A 161 7.84 -3.37 18.77
CA VAL A 161 8.43 -4.72 18.87
C VAL A 161 9.08 -5.10 17.55
N PRO A 162 10.10 -5.96 17.54
CA PRO A 162 10.62 -6.53 16.31
C PRO A 162 9.49 -7.19 15.50
N TYR A 163 9.46 -6.96 14.18
CA TYR A 163 8.52 -7.62 13.31
C TYR A 163 8.85 -9.12 13.21
N ASP A 164 7.82 -9.96 13.18
CA ASP A 164 7.96 -11.42 13.14
C ASP A 164 8.54 -12.06 14.43
N ASP A 165 8.51 -11.34 15.56
CA ASP A 165 8.92 -11.85 16.87
C ASP A 165 7.68 -12.02 17.78
N VAL A 166 7.17 -13.25 17.82
CA VAL A 166 6.00 -13.60 18.65
C VAL A 166 6.28 -13.42 20.14
N ALA A 167 7.49 -13.75 20.60
CA ALA A 167 7.83 -13.66 22.03
C ALA A 167 7.91 -12.19 22.48
N ALA A 168 8.49 -11.32 21.65
CA ALA A 168 8.54 -9.89 21.92
C ALA A 168 7.13 -9.28 21.92
N LEU A 169 6.27 -9.70 20.98
CA LEU A 169 4.87 -9.25 20.93
C LEU A 169 4.09 -9.68 22.18
N GLU A 170 4.22 -10.94 22.59
CA GLU A 170 3.56 -11.50 23.78
C GLU A 170 4.01 -10.81 25.08
N ALA A 171 5.29 -10.45 25.17
CA ALA A 171 5.83 -9.72 26.33
C ALA A 171 5.37 -8.24 26.38
N ALA A 172 5.07 -7.62 25.23
CA ALA A 172 4.68 -6.22 25.13
C ALA A 172 3.17 -5.97 25.32
N VAL A 173 2.32 -6.93 24.92
CA VAL A 173 0.86 -6.78 24.98
C VAL A 173 0.37 -7.07 26.39
N SER A 174 -0.51 -6.20 26.89
CA SER A 174 -1.09 -6.29 28.23
C SER A 174 -2.52 -5.76 28.24
N GLU A 175 -3.18 -5.76 29.42
CA GLU A 175 -4.48 -5.15 29.62
C GLU A 175 -4.49 -3.63 29.35
N GLN A 176 -3.32 -2.97 29.33
CA GLN A 176 -3.19 -1.56 28.98
C GLN A 176 -3.13 -1.34 27.45
N THR A 177 -2.98 -2.41 26.68
CA THR A 177 -2.87 -2.32 25.22
C THR A 177 -4.23 -2.11 24.58
N ALA A 178 -4.38 -1.00 23.88
CA ALA A 178 -5.56 -0.64 23.10
C ALA A 178 -5.63 -1.43 21.81
N ALA A 179 -4.49 -1.51 21.10
CA ALA A 179 -4.38 -2.16 19.81
C ALA A 179 -2.95 -2.63 19.53
N VAL A 180 -2.85 -3.65 18.69
CA VAL A 180 -1.64 -3.99 17.93
C VAL A 180 -1.92 -3.63 16.47
N ILE A 181 -1.03 -2.83 15.84
CA ILE A 181 -1.10 -2.50 14.42
C ILE A 181 0.06 -3.12 13.66
N LEU A 182 -0.24 -3.87 12.59
CA LEU A 182 0.73 -4.57 11.75
C LEU A 182 0.37 -4.44 10.28
N GLU A 183 1.38 -4.38 9.41
CA GLU A 183 1.22 -4.69 7.99
C GLU A 183 1.27 -6.22 7.83
N PRO A 184 0.38 -6.86 7.06
CA PRO A 184 0.50 -8.31 6.76
C PRO A 184 1.82 -8.66 6.06
N ILE A 185 2.31 -7.73 5.23
CA ILE A 185 3.64 -7.73 4.60
C ILE A 185 4.14 -6.29 4.66
N GLN A 186 5.30 -6.05 5.26
CA GLN A 186 5.87 -4.71 5.34
C GLN A 186 6.39 -4.24 3.98
N GLY A 187 5.63 -3.38 3.30
CA GLY A 187 5.95 -2.93 1.95
C GLY A 187 7.14 -1.97 1.88
N GLU A 188 7.16 -0.94 2.72
CA GLU A 188 8.15 0.16 2.69
C GLU A 188 9.51 -0.23 3.29
N TYR A 189 9.59 -1.31 4.02
CA TYR A 189 10.83 -1.83 4.60
C TYR A 189 11.52 -2.88 3.70
N GLY A 190 11.02 -3.05 2.47
CA GLY A 190 11.60 -3.95 1.48
C GLY A 190 10.84 -5.26 1.28
N VAL A 191 9.53 -5.22 1.37
CA VAL A 191 8.62 -6.37 1.17
C VAL A 191 8.97 -7.52 2.14
N VAL A 192 8.94 -7.23 3.46
CA VAL A 192 9.24 -8.24 4.49
C VAL A 192 7.98 -9.05 4.78
N VAL A 193 8.06 -10.36 4.50
CA VAL A 193 6.99 -11.33 4.76
C VAL A 193 7.24 -11.96 6.12
N PRO A 194 6.26 -12.01 7.04
CA PRO A 194 6.43 -12.67 8.32
C PRO A 194 6.35 -14.19 8.19
N GLY A 195 6.80 -14.90 9.21
CA GLY A 195 6.56 -16.33 9.34
C GLY A 195 5.06 -16.67 9.36
N PRO A 196 4.69 -17.89 8.97
CA PRO A 196 3.29 -18.27 8.73
C PRO A 196 2.40 -18.15 9.98
N ASP A 197 2.98 -18.25 11.18
CA ASP A 197 2.24 -18.26 12.44
C ASP A 197 2.16 -16.87 13.11
N TYR A 198 2.89 -15.85 12.61
CA TYR A 198 3.03 -14.57 13.29
C TYR A 198 1.70 -13.83 13.45
N LEU A 199 0.93 -13.67 12.36
CA LEU A 199 -0.36 -12.98 12.42
C LEU A 199 -1.41 -13.77 13.22
N ALA A 200 -1.37 -15.11 13.16
CA ALA A 200 -2.22 -15.95 14.00
C ALA A 200 -1.89 -15.79 15.49
N ALA A 201 -0.59 -15.73 15.83
CA ALA A 201 -0.15 -15.43 17.19
C ALA A 201 -0.57 -14.01 17.62
N ALA A 202 -0.42 -12.99 16.75
CA ALA A 202 -0.87 -11.63 17.02
C ALA A 202 -2.39 -11.58 17.30
N ARG A 203 -3.20 -12.33 16.52
CA ARG A 203 -4.65 -12.45 16.76
C ARG A 203 -4.93 -13.07 18.12
N ARG A 204 -4.30 -14.19 18.44
CA ARG A 204 -4.45 -14.87 19.74
C ARG A 204 -4.10 -13.95 20.92
N ILE A 205 -2.90 -13.34 20.86
CA ILE A 205 -2.39 -12.45 21.92
C ILE A 205 -3.32 -11.25 22.13
N THR A 206 -3.75 -10.59 21.07
CA THR A 206 -4.67 -9.46 21.17
C THR A 206 -6.02 -9.87 21.76
N GLN A 207 -6.53 -11.03 21.39
CA GLN A 207 -7.80 -11.55 21.88
C GLN A 207 -7.73 -11.92 23.38
N GLU A 208 -6.64 -12.54 23.84
CA GLU A 208 -6.43 -12.90 25.25
C GLU A 208 -6.40 -11.67 26.16
N HIS A 209 -5.87 -10.54 25.69
CA HIS A 209 -5.78 -9.29 26.43
C HIS A 209 -6.91 -8.29 26.12
N GLY A 210 -7.85 -8.64 25.23
CA GLY A 210 -8.94 -7.76 24.81
C GLY A 210 -8.45 -6.49 24.08
N ALA A 211 -7.28 -6.55 23.44
CA ALA A 211 -6.75 -5.51 22.56
C ALA A 211 -7.30 -5.69 21.13
N LEU A 212 -7.36 -4.62 20.34
CA LEU A 212 -7.72 -4.71 18.93
C LEU A 212 -6.53 -5.21 18.09
N LEU A 213 -6.79 -6.07 17.12
CA LEU A 213 -5.86 -6.33 16.04
C LEU A 213 -6.24 -5.44 14.85
N ILE A 214 -5.35 -4.53 14.48
CA ILE A 214 -5.47 -3.65 13.31
C ILE A 214 -4.48 -4.15 12.25
N LEU A 215 -4.97 -4.50 11.07
CA LEU A 215 -4.11 -4.83 9.94
C LEU A 215 -4.12 -3.69 8.92
N ASP A 216 -2.92 -3.14 8.69
CA ASP A 216 -2.69 -2.13 7.67
C ASP A 216 -2.58 -2.80 6.29
N GLU A 217 -3.69 -2.83 5.58
CA GLU A 217 -3.83 -3.39 4.23
C GLU A 217 -3.70 -2.32 3.13
N ILE A 218 -3.14 -1.15 3.46
CA ILE A 218 -3.01 -0.03 2.51
C ILE A 218 -2.19 -0.43 1.30
N GLN A 219 -1.15 -1.23 1.48
CA GLN A 219 -0.32 -1.70 0.37
C GLN A 219 -0.63 -3.15 -0.04
N THR A 220 -1.10 -3.97 0.86
CA THR A 220 -1.31 -5.41 0.64
C THR A 220 -2.71 -5.75 0.16
N GLY A 221 -3.70 -4.91 0.45
CA GLY A 221 -5.10 -5.12 0.07
C GLY A 221 -5.41 -4.86 -1.40
N ILE A 222 -6.68 -5.01 -1.73
CA ILE A 222 -7.24 -4.75 -3.08
C ILE A 222 -6.51 -5.60 -4.14
N ALA A 223 -6.55 -6.92 -3.94
CA ALA A 223 -6.01 -7.97 -4.82
C ALA A 223 -4.48 -7.97 -4.99
N ARG A 224 -3.72 -7.04 -4.36
CA ARG A 224 -2.27 -6.87 -4.56
C ARG A 224 -1.46 -8.15 -4.33
N THR A 225 -1.86 -8.97 -3.37
CA THR A 225 -1.14 -10.18 -2.96
C THR A 225 -1.70 -11.47 -3.57
N GLY A 226 -2.69 -11.39 -4.47
CA GLY A 226 -3.39 -12.56 -5.01
C GLY A 226 -4.53 -13.05 -4.10
N SER A 227 -4.96 -12.21 -3.15
CA SER A 227 -6.19 -12.31 -2.36
C SER A 227 -6.81 -10.93 -2.29
N MET A 228 -8.12 -10.79 -2.06
CA MET A 228 -8.75 -9.46 -1.94
C MET A 228 -8.10 -8.66 -0.81
N PHE A 229 -7.86 -9.31 0.33
CA PHE A 229 -7.07 -8.80 1.46
C PHE A 229 -6.01 -9.82 1.84
N ALA A 230 -4.81 -9.37 2.17
CA ALA A 230 -3.70 -10.27 2.47
C ALA A 230 -3.95 -11.13 3.72
N PHE A 231 -4.71 -10.63 4.71
CA PHE A 231 -5.02 -11.39 5.93
C PHE A 231 -5.72 -12.73 5.66
N GLU A 232 -6.44 -12.85 4.52
CA GLU A 232 -7.12 -14.08 4.11
C GLU A 232 -6.13 -15.24 3.95
N SER A 233 -4.95 -14.96 3.38
CA SER A 233 -3.89 -15.95 3.20
C SER A 233 -3.25 -16.42 4.50
N PHE A 234 -3.39 -15.64 5.58
CA PHE A 234 -2.89 -15.99 6.92
C PHE A 234 -3.97 -16.64 7.82
N GLY A 235 -5.20 -16.77 7.33
CA GLY A 235 -6.30 -17.37 8.06
C GLY A 235 -6.70 -16.63 9.35
N VAL A 236 -6.47 -15.32 9.41
CA VAL A 236 -6.80 -14.48 10.57
C VAL A 236 -7.92 -13.50 10.23
N VAL A 237 -8.70 -13.11 11.24
CA VAL A 237 -9.73 -12.08 11.11
C VAL A 237 -9.36 -10.93 12.05
N PRO A 238 -8.95 -9.76 11.53
CA PRO A 238 -8.66 -8.60 12.36
C PRO A 238 -9.94 -7.90 12.83
N ASP A 239 -9.84 -7.09 13.87
CA ASP A 239 -10.93 -6.22 14.32
C ASP A 239 -11.08 -5.00 13.40
N VAL A 240 -9.97 -4.56 12.79
CA VAL A 240 -9.92 -3.37 11.93
C VAL A 240 -8.94 -3.62 10.78
N ILE A 241 -9.32 -3.20 9.57
CA ILE A 241 -8.37 -3.04 8.46
C ILE A 241 -8.37 -1.60 7.96
N THR A 242 -7.21 -1.14 7.49
CA THR A 242 -7.06 0.15 6.82
C THR A 242 -6.71 -0.06 5.35
N LEU A 243 -7.32 0.72 4.47
CA LEU A 243 -7.22 0.61 3.01
C LEU A 243 -6.93 1.96 2.39
N ALA A 244 -6.23 1.97 1.27
CA ALA A 244 -6.05 3.12 0.38
C ALA A 244 -5.44 2.66 -0.95
N LYS A 245 -4.49 3.41 -1.50
CA LYS A 245 -3.68 3.08 -2.71
C LYS A 245 -4.52 2.47 -3.83
N GLY A 246 -4.42 1.16 -4.04
CA GLY A 246 -5.12 0.44 -5.10
C GLY A 246 -6.64 0.60 -5.09
N LEU A 247 -7.23 0.93 -3.94
CA LEU A 247 -8.67 1.10 -3.77
C LEU A 247 -9.26 2.13 -4.76
N GLY A 248 -8.56 3.25 -4.95
CA GLY A 248 -9.04 4.33 -5.82
C GLY A 248 -8.52 4.28 -7.27
N GLY A 249 -7.64 3.32 -7.60
CA GLY A 249 -7.05 3.19 -8.93
C GLY A 249 -6.34 4.45 -9.44
N GLY A 250 -5.81 5.27 -8.53
CA GLY A 250 -5.16 6.56 -8.82
C GLY A 250 -5.90 7.75 -8.19
N LEU A 251 -7.17 7.63 -7.83
CA LEU A 251 -7.93 8.67 -7.13
C LEU A 251 -7.68 8.61 -5.61
N PRO A 252 -7.56 9.79 -4.94
CA PRO A 252 -7.38 9.83 -3.48
C PRO A 252 -8.60 9.27 -2.73
N ILE A 253 -8.41 8.15 -2.06
CA ILE A 253 -9.37 7.55 -1.14
C ILE A 253 -8.64 6.67 -0.13
N GLY A 254 -9.13 6.64 1.10
CA GLY A 254 -8.77 5.68 2.13
C GLY A 254 -10.02 5.20 2.84
N ALA A 255 -9.92 4.05 3.50
CA ALA A 255 -11.01 3.50 4.28
C ALA A 255 -10.49 2.80 5.54
N VAL A 256 -11.33 2.80 6.56
CA VAL A 256 -11.23 1.94 7.74
C VAL A 256 -12.45 1.04 7.73
N LEU A 257 -12.25 -0.27 7.79
CA LEU A 257 -13.32 -1.22 8.03
C LEU A 257 -13.13 -1.79 9.43
N ALA A 258 -14.16 -1.72 10.25
CA ALA A 258 -14.14 -2.25 11.60
C ALA A 258 -15.28 -3.26 11.81
N THR A 259 -15.03 -4.33 12.57
CA THR A 259 -16.01 -5.36 12.86
C THR A 259 -16.23 -5.53 14.37
N GLY A 260 -17.31 -6.22 14.74
CA GLY A 260 -17.63 -6.47 16.14
C GLY A 260 -17.71 -5.19 16.99
N PRO A 261 -17.21 -5.22 18.25
CA PRO A 261 -17.23 -4.04 19.12
C PRO A 261 -16.44 -2.84 18.58
N ALA A 262 -15.42 -3.07 17.74
CA ALA A 262 -14.62 -2.00 17.16
C ALA A 262 -15.45 -1.11 16.22
N ALA A 263 -16.46 -1.65 15.56
CA ALA A 263 -17.35 -0.93 14.67
C ALA A 263 -18.20 0.15 15.36
N GLU A 264 -18.39 0.05 16.68
CA GLU A 264 -19.22 0.95 17.48
C GLU A 264 -18.42 1.95 18.34
N LEU A 265 -17.08 1.96 18.23
CA LEU A 265 -16.23 2.81 19.07
C LEU A 265 -16.33 4.31 18.75
N PHE A 266 -16.56 4.67 17.48
CA PHE A 266 -16.82 6.05 17.12
C PHE A 266 -18.30 6.42 17.29
N THR A 267 -18.54 7.58 17.88
CA THR A 267 -19.87 8.20 17.95
C THR A 267 -19.86 9.55 17.22
N PRO A 268 -21.03 10.11 16.87
CA PRO A 268 -21.12 11.37 16.13
C PRO A 268 -20.27 12.49 16.75
N GLY A 269 -19.50 13.19 15.88
CA GLY A 269 -18.66 14.32 16.26
C GLY A 269 -17.23 13.98 16.71
N GLN A 270 -16.86 12.71 16.87
CA GLN A 270 -15.54 12.33 17.40
C GLN A 270 -14.44 12.28 16.33
N HIS A 271 -14.79 12.02 15.11
CA HIS A 271 -13.86 12.02 13.97
C HIS A 271 -14.59 12.40 12.69
N GLY A 272 -13.85 12.90 11.69
CA GLY A 272 -14.43 13.30 10.43
C GLY A 272 -13.39 13.88 9.46
N THR A 273 -13.82 14.09 8.24
CA THR A 273 -13.04 14.67 7.15
C THR A 273 -13.99 15.36 6.17
N THR A 274 -13.55 16.45 5.56
CA THR A 274 -14.39 17.17 4.58
C THR A 274 -14.59 16.36 3.30
N PHE A 275 -13.53 15.79 2.76
CA PHE A 275 -13.55 15.11 1.46
C PHE A 275 -13.69 13.58 1.56
N GLY A 276 -13.52 12.99 2.74
CA GLY A 276 -13.64 11.54 2.92
C GLY A 276 -15.02 11.02 2.56
N GLY A 277 -15.06 9.97 1.75
CA GLY A 277 -16.29 9.50 1.12
C GLY A 277 -16.76 10.42 -0.02
N ASN A 278 -15.84 11.10 -0.72
CA ASN A 278 -16.17 11.86 -1.91
C ASN A 278 -16.84 10.95 -2.95
N PRO A 279 -18.04 11.34 -3.50
CA PRO A 279 -18.77 10.50 -4.45
C PRO A 279 -17.97 10.09 -5.69
N VAL A 280 -17.10 10.98 -6.19
CA VAL A 280 -16.26 10.71 -7.38
C VAL A 280 -15.19 9.67 -7.07
N SER A 281 -14.50 9.80 -5.92
CA SER A 281 -13.52 8.80 -5.49
C SER A 281 -14.19 7.46 -5.14
N ALA A 282 -15.42 7.49 -4.59
CA ALA A 282 -16.19 6.28 -4.33
C ALA A 282 -16.60 5.56 -5.62
N ALA A 283 -17.01 6.30 -6.64
CA ALA A 283 -17.33 5.76 -7.96
C ALA A 283 -16.09 5.13 -8.63
N ALA A 284 -14.91 5.76 -8.50
CA ALA A 284 -13.66 5.18 -8.96
C ALA A 284 -13.35 3.87 -8.25
N ALA A 285 -13.48 3.83 -6.91
CA ALA A 285 -13.24 2.63 -6.13
C ALA A 285 -14.22 1.48 -6.48
N LEU A 286 -15.49 1.80 -6.72
CA LEU A 286 -16.47 0.82 -7.20
C LEU A 286 -16.08 0.26 -8.58
N ALA A 287 -15.60 1.10 -9.49
CA ALA A 287 -15.11 0.67 -10.80
C ALA A 287 -13.89 -0.26 -10.67
N VAL A 288 -12.94 0.07 -9.76
CA VAL A 288 -11.78 -0.78 -9.47
C VAL A 288 -12.23 -2.15 -8.97
N LEU A 289 -13.11 -2.20 -7.96
CA LEU A 289 -13.59 -3.45 -7.39
C LEU A 289 -14.37 -4.29 -8.40
N LYS A 290 -15.21 -3.64 -9.21
CA LYS A 290 -15.94 -4.30 -10.30
C LYS A 290 -14.97 -4.90 -11.33
N TYR A 291 -13.95 -4.15 -11.75
CA TYR A 291 -12.96 -4.63 -12.72
C TYR A 291 -12.17 -5.84 -12.18
N ILE A 292 -11.81 -5.82 -10.89
CA ILE A 292 -11.14 -6.95 -10.23
C ILE A 292 -11.99 -8.22 -10.34
N ASP A 293 -13.30 -8.12 -10.07
CA ASP A 293 -14.22 -9.26 -10.16
C ASP A 293 -14.43 -9.72 -11.60
N ASP A 294 -14.77 -8.81 -12.50
CA ASP A 294 -15.12 -9.12 -13.89
C ASP A 294 -13.96 -9.76 -14.68
N HIS A 295 -12.72 -9.44 -14.30
CA HIS A 295 -11.51 -9.93 -14.98
C HIS A 295 -10.74 -10.96 -14.14
N ALA A 296 -11.31 -11.47 -13.04
CA ALA A 296 -10.67 -12.44 -12.14
C ALA A 296 -9.23 -12.04 -11.76
N LEU A 297 -9.02 -10.74 -11.44
CA LEU A 297 -7.68 -10.21 -11.21
C LEU A 297 -6.98 -10.81 -9.99
N VAL A 298 -7.71 -11.34 -9.02
CA VAL A 298 -7.11 -12.06 -7.88
C VAL A 298 -6.27 -13.24 -8.36
N ASP A 299 -6.85 -14.10 -9.22
CA ASP A 299 -6.17 -15.26 -9.78
C ASP A 299 -5.06 -14.85 -10.76
N HIS A 300 -5.31 -13.82 -11.57
CA HIS A 300 -4.33 -13.26 -12.49
C HIS A 300 -3.07 -12.76 -11.75
N VAL A 301 -3.24 -11.98 -10.69
CA VAL A 301 -2.15 -11.47 -9.83
C VAL A 301 -1.35 -12.62 -9.22
N ALA A 302 -2.03 -13.66 -8.73
CA ALA A 302 -1.36 -14.83 -8.19
C ALA A 302 -0.54 -15.58 -9.26
N SER A 303 -1.05 -15.69 -10.49
CA SER A 303 -0.35 -16.33 -11.64
C SER A 303 0.87 -15.53 -12.07
N VAL A 304 0.68 -14.25 -12.40
CA VAL A 304 1.79 -13.39 -12.88
C VAL A 304 2.86 -13.21 -11.80
N GLY A 305 2.47 -13.13 -10.53
CA GLY A 305 3.40 -13.07 -9.42
C GLY A 305 4.29 -14.32 -9.33
N LYS A 306 3.73 -15.51 -9.52
CA LYS A 306 4.50 -16.76 -9.58
C LYS A 306 5.44 -16.78 -10.78
N THR A 307 4.98 -16.35 -11.96
CA THR A 307 5.79 -16.24 -13.17
C THR A 307 7.00 -15.31 -12.97
N LEU A 308 6.77 -14.12 -12.38
CA LEU A 308 7.85 -13.18 -12.05
C LEU A 308 8.85 -13.77 -11.06
N THR A 309 8.37 -14.35 -9.96
CA THR A 309 9.23 -14.95 -8.94
C THR A 309 10.08 -16.07 -9.53
N ALA A 310 9.45 -17.04 -10.18
CA ALA A 310 10.16 -18.17 -10.79
C ALA A 310 11.12 -17.72 -11.90
N GLY A 311 10.72 -16.72 -12.70
CA GLY A 311 11.58 -16.17 -13.75
C GLY A 311 12.82 -15.50 -13.18
N ILE A 312 12.69 -14.66 -12.14
CA ILE A 312 13.82 -13.96 -11.52
C ILE A 312 14.76 -14.95 -10.80
N GLU A 313 14.22 -15.91 -10.04
CA GLU A 313 15.02 -16.92 -9.35
C GLU A 313 15.70 -17.86 -10.34
N GLY A 314 15.03 -18.21 -11.44
CA GLY A 314 15.59 -19.06 -12.50
C GLY A 314 16.74 -18.43 -13.30
N LEU A 315 16.98 -17.12 -13.17
CA LEU A 315 18.16 -16.45 -13.75
C LEU A 315 19.47 -16.89 -13.05
N GLU A 316 19.40 -17.35 -11.79
CA GLU A 316 20.57 -17.70 -10.97
C GLU A 316 21.68 -16.61 -10.99
N HIS A 317 21.26 -15.34 -11.13
CA HIS A 317 22.19 -14.22 -11.25
C HIS A 317 22.91 -13.94 -9.93
N PRO A 318 24.27 -13.80 -9.89
CA PRO A 318 25.02 -13.69 -8.64
C PRO A 318 24.69 -12.46 -7.80
N ALA A 319 24.11 -11.41 -8.38
CA ALA A 319 23.67 -10.22 -7.65
C ALA A 319 22.30 -10.43 -6.96
N VAL A 320 21.55 -11.49 -7.28
CA VAL A 320 20.25 -11.81 -6.67
C VAL A 320 20.44 -12.90 -5.63
N SER A 321 19.96 -12.66 -4.40
CA SER A 321 19.96 -13.64 -3.32
C SER A 321 18.72 -14.53 -3.39
N HIS A 322 17.55 -13.92 -3.40
CA HIS A 322 16.24 -14.57 -3.48
C HIS A 322 15.14 -13.55 -3.78
N VAL A 323 13.94 -14.03 -4.08
CA VAL A 323 12.72 -13.22 -4.17
C VAL A 323 11.83 -13.50 -2.97
N ARG A 324 11.18 -12.48 -2.41
CA ARG A 324 10.18 -12.60 -1.35
C ARG A 324 8.95 -11.77 -1.67
N GLY A 325 7.83 -12.07 -1.03
CA GLY A 325 6.53 -11.45 -1.33
C GLY A 325 5.55 -12.43 -1.93
N THR A 326 4.39 -11.92 -2.36
CA THR A 326 3.35 -12.74 -3.00
C THR A 326 2.50 -11.87 -3.92
N GLY A 327 1.87 -12.48 -4.91
CA GLY A 327 1.16 -11.78 -5.96
C GLY A 327 2.07 -10.77 -6.66
N LEU A 328 1.61 -9.55 -6.81
CA LEU A 328 2.36 -8.44 -7.42
C LEU A 328 2.90 -7.45 -6.36
N LEU A 329 3.28 -7.95 -5.20
CA LEU A 329 4.09 -7.24 -4.20
C LEU A 329 5.33 -8.08 -3.93
N LEU A 330 6.40 -7.83 -4.69
CA LEU A 330 7.62 -8.64 -4.67
C LEU A 330 8.83 -7.80 -4.29
N GLY A 331 9.71 -8.39 -3.50
CA GLY A 331 11.01 -7.86 -3.12
C GLY A 331 12.12 -8.74 -3.68
N VAL A 332 12.92 -8.22 -4.62
CA VAL A 332 14.13 -8.89 -5.09
C VAL A 332 15.27 -8.52 -4.15
N VAL A 333 15.73 -9.49 -3.36
CA VAL A 333 16.79 -9.28 -2.39
C VAL A 333 18.13 -9.46 -3.09
N LEU A 334 18.99 -8.45 -2.98
CA LEU A 334 20.30 -8.42 -3.62
C LEU A 334 21.39 -8.90 -2.65
N THR A 335 22.47 -9.44 -3.19
CA THR A 335 23.64 -9.89 -2.43
C THR A 335 24.52 -8.73 -1.93
N ALA A 336 24.31 -7.51 -2.45
CA ALA A 336 25.04 -6.30 -2.08
C ALA A 336 24.10 -5.07 -2.00
N PRO A 337 24.47 -3.99 -1.29
CA PRO A 337 23.64 -2.79 -1.13
C PRO A 337 23.68 -1.86 -2.35
N ILE A 338 23.30 -2.39 -3.52
CA ILE A 338 23.38 -1.70 -4.83
C ILE A 338 22.01 -1.33 -5.42
N SER A 339 20.91 -1.50 -4.68
CA SER A 339 19.55 -1.31 -5.19
C SER A 339 19.33 0.04 -5.89
N ALA A 340 19.90 1.14 -5.36
CA ALA A 340 19.79 2.46 -6.00
C ALA A 340 20.54 2.55 -7.34
N LYS A 341 21.60 1.76 -7.56
CA LYS A 341 22.27 1.66 -8.86
C LYS A 341 21.41 0.84 -9.83
N VAL A 342 20.86 -0.27 -9.35
CA VAL A 342 19.97 -1.14 -10.14
C VAL A 342 18.71 -0.39 -10.55
N GLU A 343 18.11 0.44 -9.67
CA GLU A 343 16.95 1.28 -10.01
C GLU A 343 17.28 2.26 -11.15
N ARG A 344 18.47 2.87 -11.13
CA ARG A 344 18.91 3.74 -12.24
C ARG A 344 19.11 2.96 -13.53
N SER A 345 19.84 1.86 -13.48
CA SER A 345 20.07 0.99 -14.64
C SER A 345 18.75 0.48 -15.20
N ALA A 346 17.80 0.04 -14.37
CA ALA A 346 16.49 -0.38 -14.82
C ALA A 346 15.75 0.71 -15.60
N ARG A 347 15.80 1.95 -15.12
CA ARG A 347 15.21 3.09 -15.84
C ARG A 347 15.88 3.31 -17.20
N ASP A 348 17.19 3.20 -17.27
CA ASP A 348 17.93 3.34 -18.53
C ASP A 348 17.61 2.20 -19.54
N HIS A 349 17.11 1.06 -19.03
CA HIS A 349 16.59 -0.07 -19.81
C HIS A 349 15.07 -0.03 -20.04
N GLY A 350 14.39 1.06 -19.68
CA GLY A 350 12.95 1.22 -19.91
C GLY A 350 12.05 0.57 -18.84
N PHE A 351 12.53 0.38 -17.60
CA PHE A 351 11.73 -0.18 -16.50
C PHE A 351 11.75 0.74 -15.29
N LEU A 352 10.56 1.03 -14.74
CA LEU A 352 10.43 1.79 -13.49
C LEU A 352 10.22 0.82 -12.32
N ILE A 353 11.23 0.70 -11.48
CA ILE A 353 11.21 -0.08 -10.24
C ILE A 353 11.55 0.83 -9.06
N ASN A 354 11.55 0.31 -7.84
CA ASN A 354 11.87 1.09 -6.65
C ASN A 354 12.91 0.39 -5.76
N ALA A 355 13.78 1.17 -5.14
CA ALA A 355 14.79 0.74 -4.17
C ALA A 355 14.41 1.20 -2.74
N PRO A 356 13.49 0.52 -2.03
CA PRO A 356 13.04 0.95 -0.70
C PRO A 356 14.10 0.76 0.39
N ALA A 357 15.05 -0.14 0.18
CA ALA A 357 16.17 -0.44 1.06
C ALA A 357 17.44 -0.72 0.26
N PRO A 358 18.65 -0.54 0.85
CA PRO A 358 19.91 -0.63 0.11
C PRO A 358 20.18 -1.94 -0.62
N GLY A 359 19.60 -3.04 -0.16
CA GLY A 359 19.77 -4.38 -0.77
C GLY A 359 18.46 -4.97 -1.32
N VAL A 360 17.42 -4.16 -1.58
CA VAL A 360 16.14 -4.69 -2.04
C VAL A 360 15.57 -3.83 -3.15
N LEU A 361 15.09 -4.47 -4.21
CA LEU A 361 14.24 -3.87 -5.23
C LEU A 361 12.80 -4.25 -4.93
N ARG A 362 11.86 -3.31 -5.02
CA ARG A 362 10.43 -3.58 -4.90
C ARG A 362 9.78 -3.51 -6.26
N LEU A 363 8.98 -4.54 -6.57
CA LEU A 363 8.07 -4.58 -7.70
C LEU A 363 6.64 -4.52 -7.16
N ALA A 364 5.87 -3.55 -7.64
CA ALA A 364 4.46 -3.36 -7.30
C ALA A 364 3.69 -2.81 -8.53
N PRO A 365 3.75 -3.51 -9.68
CA PRO A 365 3.15 -3.06 -10.93
C PRO A 365 1.63 -2.93 -10.83
N PRO A 366 0.95 -2.36 -11.82
CA PRO A 366 -0.49 -2.51 -12.00
C PRO A 366 -0.91 -3.98 -11.95
N LEU A 367 -2.10 -4.28 -11.40
CA LEU A 367 -2.63 -5.65 -11.28
C LEU A 367 -2.89 -6.30 -12.64
N ILE A 368 -3.00 -5.47 -13.67
CA ILE A 368 -3.21 -5.88 -15.08
C ILE A 368 -1.92 -6.17 -15.83
N LEU A 369 -0.75 -6.19 -15.15
CA LEU A 369 0.52 -6.57 -15.79
C LEU A 369 0.37 -7.93 -16.47
N THR A 370 0.74 -8.01 -17.74
CA THR A 370 0.61 -9.28 -18.48
C THR A 370 1.82 -10.19 -18.22
N GLU A 371 1.65 -11.50 -18.50
CA GLU A 371 2.78 -12.46 -18.42
C GLU A 371 3.87 -12.12 -19.44
N GLU A 372 3.52 -11.58 -20.61
CA GLU A 372 4.48 -11.12 -21.61
C GLU A 372 5.33 -9.96 -21.07
N GLN A 373 4.70 -8.94 -20.50
CA GLN A 373 5.39 -7.81 -19.87
C GLN A 373 6.27 -8.25 -18.68
N ALA A 374 5.79 -9.19 -17.90
CA ALA A 374 6.58 -9.80 -16.83
C ALA A 374 7.82 -10.51 -17.40
N GLY A 375 7.66 -11.24 -18.49
CA GLY A 375 8.74 -11.90 -19.21
C GLY A 375 9.77 -10.93 -19.81
N GLU A 376 9.34 -9.78 -20.34
CA GLU A 376 10.22 -8.72 -20.83
C GLU A 376 11.15 -8.21 -19.73
N PHE A 377 10.61 -7.95 -18.54
CA PHE A 377 11.41 -7.51 -17.39
C PHE A 377 12.41 -8.60 -16.96
N VAL A 378 11.95 -9.85 -16.82
CA VAL A 378 12.82 -10.98 -16.44
C VAL A 378 13.97 -11.14 -17.45
N ALA A 379 13.71 -11.04 -18.75
CA ALA A 379 14.72 -11.15 -19.79
C ALA A 379 15.74 -9.99 -19.75
N ALA A 380 15.33 -8.79 -19.38
CA ALA A 380 16.20 -7.63 -19.29
C ALA A 380 17.00 -7.56 -17.97
N LEU A 381 16.52 -8.21 -16.91
CA LEU A 381 17.09 -8.08 -15.56
C LEU A 381 18.57 -8.44 -15.45
N PRO A 382 19.12 -9.45 -16.14
CA PRO A 382 20.56 -9.73 -16.11
C PRO A 382 21.41 -8.54 -16.58
N SER A 383 21.08 -7.94 -17.72
CA SER A 383 21.80 -6.77 -18.25
C SER A 383 21.69 -5.56 -17.31
N ILE A 384 20.51 -5.35 -16.72
CA ILE A 384 20.27 -4.29 -15.73
C ILE A 384 21.19 -4.47 -14.51
N LEU A 385 21.34 -5.70 -14.02
CA LEU A 385 22.19 -6.03 -12.88
C LEU A 385 23.68 -5.93 -13.20
N ASP A 386 24.09 -6.39 -14.38
CA ASP A 386 25.47 -6.32 -14.86
C ASP A 386 25.93 -4.86 -14.98
N ASP A 387 25.13 -4.01 -15.63
CA ASP A 387 25.44 -2.60 -15.79
C ASP A 387 25.51 -1.87 -14.43
N ALA A 388 24.60 -2.19 -13.51
CA ALA A 388 24.61 -1.61 -12.16
C ALA A 388 25.85 -2.03 -11.33
N THR A 389 26.40 -3.23 -11.58
CA THR A 389 27.61 -3.71 -10.91
C THR A 389 28.89 -3.23 -11.56
N ALA A 390 28.90 -3.07 -12.88
CA ALA A 390 30.04 -2.52 -13.63
C ALA A 390 30.29 -1.02 -13.37
N ALA A 391 29.26 -0.26 -13.03
CA ALA A 391 29.33 1.17 -12.69
C ALA A 391 29.83 1.45 -11.27
N SER A 392 30.80 0.67 -10.78
CA SER A 392 31.39 0.80 -9.41
C SER A 392 32.52 1.82 -9.33
#